data_754574a23537884e663155d445959920
#
_entry.id   754574a23537884e663155d445959920
#
_cell.length_a   1.000
_cell.length_b   1.000
_cell.length_c   1.000
_cell.angle_alpha   90.00
_cell.angle_beta   90.00
_cell.angle_gamma   90.00
#
_symmetry.space_group_name_H-M   'P 1'
#
loop_
_entity.id
_entity.type
_entity.pdbx_description
1 polymer ?
#
loop_
_entity_poly.entity_id
_entity_poly.type
_entity_poly.pdbx_seq_one_letter_code
_entity_poly.pdbx_strand_id
1 'polypeptide(L)'
;MLTYNDCLGFSELTPEQVSALARHEHLPEIVALGMGWSLCGTPGGRQRIRRMILDDIEGACRRGDTRTAAGLGLALHHFVEAHLDLDRQGAAEPDREGSGVQDVWIAPYDDGDRLQRTLGLDAALVRERVDVYLAAMLHRFGLDTTSARERFRTQTQVAEMCCGACTETGRCRRFLAGLAGAESPSAFCPNAPLLDAPFLGPE
;
A
#
# COMPACT_ATOMS: atom_id res chain seq x y z
N MET A 1 -31.39 5.61 17.13
CA MET A 1 -30.60 4.37 17.07
C MET A 1 -29.44 4.67 16.13
N LEU A 2 -28.21 4.54 16.56
CA LEU A 2 -27.03 4.82 15.69
C LEU A 2 -26.94 3.75 14.60
N THR A 3 -26.74 4.20 13.37
CA THR A 3 -26.51 3.31 12.21
C THR A 3 -25.03 3.05 12.03
N TYR A 4 -24.65 2.06 11.18
CA TYR A 4 -23.27 1.83 10.79
C TYR A 4 -22.63 3.10 10.20
N ASN A 5 -23.34 3.82 9.35
CA ASN A 5 -22.84 5.05 8.73
C ASN A 5 -22.61 6.16 9.75
N ASP A 6 -23.46 6.28 10.80
CA ASP A 6 -23.22 7.23 11.87
C ASP A 6 -21.92 6.90 12.63
N CYS A 7 -21.71 5.61 12.94
CA CYS A 7 -20.47 5.15 13.60
C CYS A 7 -19.25 5.36 12.72
N LEU A 8 -19.37 5.11 11.42
CA LEU A 8 -18.29 5.33 10.45
C LEU A 8 -17.89 6.82 10.39
N GLY A 9 -18.88 7.74 10.38
CA GLY A 9 -18.65 9.19 10.36
C GLY A 9 -17.90 9.70 11.60
N PHE A 10 -17.94 8.97 12.72
CA PHE A 10 -17.19 9.31 13.93
C PHE A 10 -15.81 8.63 14.06
N SER A 11 -15.50 7.66 13.17
CA SER A 11 -14.35 6.78 13.36
C SER A 11 -13.04 7.28 12.77
N GLU A 12 -13.06 8.36 12.00
CA GLU A 12 -11.90 8.82 11.20
C GLU A 12 -11.38 7.78 10.19
N LEU A 13 -12.15 6.69 9.94
CA LEU A 13 -11.80 5.63 9.01
C LEU A 13 -12.71 5.67 7.78
N THR A 14 -12.16 5.25 6.63
CA THR A 14 -12.97 5.01 5.44
C THR A 14 -13.58 3.60 5.46
N PRO A 15 -14.66 3.33 4.68
CA PRO A 15 -15.23 1.98 4.55
C PRO A 15 -14.20 0.94 4.13
N GLU A 16 -13.27 1.31 3.24
CA GLU A 16 -12.21 0.44 2.73
C GLU A 16 -11.21 0.07 3.83
N GLN A 17 -10.89 1.00 4.71
CA GLN A 17 -10.02 0.78 5.87
C GLN A 17 -10.68 -0.14 6.89
N VAL A 18 -11.97 0.08 7.19
CA VAL A 18 -12.75 -0.82 8.05
C VAL A 18 -12.83 -2.21 7.48
N SER A 19 -13.09 -2.33 6.18
CA SER A 19 -13.12 -3.62 5.47
C SER A 19 -11.76 -4.32 5.46
N ALA A 20 -10.65 -3.57 5.38
CA ALA A 20 -9.30 -4.12 5.53
C ALA A 20 -9.08 -4.70 6.94
N LEU A 21 -9.40 -3.93 7.98
CA LEU A 21 -9.30 -4.39 9.38
C LEU A 21 -10.20 -5.62 9.63
N ALA A 22 -11.43 -5.60 9.13
CA ALA A 22 -12.37 -6.72 9.27
C ALA A 22 -11.81 -8.03 8.68
N ARG A 23 -11.19 -7.95 7.51
CA ARG A 23 -10.55 -9.10 6.86
C ARG A 23 -9.31 -9.58 7.60
N HIS A 24 -8.45 -8.65 8.03
CA HIS A 24 -7.21 -8.97 8.74
C HIS A 24 -7.50 -9.73 10.04
N GLU A 25 -8.41 -9.21 10.85
CA GLU A 25 -8.75 -9.76 12.16
C GLU A 25 -9.88 -10.82 12.10
N HIS A 26 -10.42 -11.12 10.91
CA HIS A 26 -11.55 -12.03 10.73
C HIS A 26 -12.80 -11.65 11.55
N LEU A 27 -13.10 -10.36 11.62
CA LEU A 27 -14.20 -9.78 12.40
C LEU A 27 -15.33 -9.25 11.50
N PRO A 28 -16.58 -9.19 12.01
CA PRO A 28 -17.62 -8.41 11.37
C PRO A 28 -17.23 -6.94 11.28
N GLU A 29 -17.61 -6.25 10.19
CA GLU A 29 -17.23 -4.84 9.95
C GLU A 29 -17.59 -3.90 11.09
N ILE A 30 -18.73 -4.09 11.73
CA ILE A 30 -19.14 -3.25 12.88
C ILE A 30 -18.20 -3.40 14.08
N VAL A 31 -17.64 -4.59 14.29
CA VAL A 31 -16.66 -4.85 15.35
C VAL A 31 -15.30 -4.27 14.96
N ALA A 32 -14.89 -4.46 13.71
CA ALA A 32 -13.67 -3.89 13.16
C ALA A 32 -13.68 -2.35 13.19
N LEU A 33 -14.86 -1.74 12.94
CA LEU A 33 -15.07 -0.30 13.05
C LEU A 33 -14.81 0.19 14.49
N GLY A 34 -15.40 -0.46 15.49
CA GLY A 34 -15.19 -0.12 16.91
C GLY A 34 -13.73 -0.30 17.34
N MET A 35 -13.09 -1.38 16.89
CA MET A 35 -11.66 -1.62 17.13
C MET A 35 -10.80 -0.54 16.46
N GLY A 36 -11.06 -0.25 15.19
CA GLY A 36 -10.32 0.76 14.44
C GLY A 36 -10.44 2.14 15.06
N TRP A 37 -11.64 2.53 15.48
CA TRP A 37 -11.85 3.80 16.21
C TRP A 37 -11.02 3.87 17.48
N SER A 38 -11.03 2.80 18.29
CA SER A 38 -10.21 2.72 19.50
C SER A 38 -8.71 2.82 19.20
N LEU A 39 -8.24 2.18 18.14
CA LEU A 39 -6.84 2.22 17.73
C LEU A 39 -6.46 3.61 17.18
N CYS A 40 -7.31 4.27 16.40
CA CYS A 40 -7.02 5.61 15.87
C CYS A 40 -6.80 6.66 16.99
N GLY A 41 -7.42 6.47 18.15
CA GLY A 41 -7.22 7.34 19.31
C GLY A 41 -5.82 7.28 19.93
N THR A 42 -4.95 6.36 19.50
CA THR A 42 -3.61 6.19 20.07
C THR A 42 -2.52 6.14 18.97
N PRO A 43 -1.35 6.76 19.18
CA PRO A 43 -0.26 6.72 18.22
C PRO A 43 0.19 5.28 17.89
N GLY A 44 0.35 4.43 18.89
CA GLY A 44 0.70 3.03 18.72
C GLY A 44 -0.40 2.22 18.01
N GLY A 45 -1.66 2.57 18.20
CA GLY A 45 -2.79 1.96 17.51
C GLY A 45 -2.84 2.29 16.02
N ARG A 46 -2.53 3.54 15.65
CA ARG A 46 -2.41 3.93 14.23
C ARG A 46 -1.29 3.16 13.54
N GLN A 47 -0.14 3.01 14.19
CA GLN A 47 0.96 2.18 13.69
C GLN A 47 0.53 0.71 13.53
N ARG A 48 -0.28 0.19 14.45
CA ARG A 48 -0.82 -1.16 14.36
C ARG A 48 -1.75 -1.32 13.15
N ILE A 49 -2.66 -0.37 12.90
CA ILE A 49 -3.54 -0.35 11.72
C ILE A 49 -2.69 -0.38 10.43
N ARG A 50 -1.69 0.50 10.35
CA ARG A 50 -0.77 0.54 9.21
C ARG A 50 -0.12 -0.82 8.97
N ARG A 51 0.38 -1.49 10.01
CA ARG A 51 1.02 -2.80 9.91
C ARG A 51 0.05 -3.87 9.42
N MET A 52 -1.18 -3.92 9.94
CA MET A 52 -2.21 -4.87 9.50
C MET A 52 -2.47 -4.75 7.99
N ILE A 53 -2.62 -3.52 7.48
CA ILE A 53 -2.86 -3.29 6.05
C ILE A 53 -1.63 -3.70 5.23
N LEU A 54 -0.42 -3.43 5.68
CA LEU A 54 0.82 -3.84 5.01
C LEU A 54 0.97 -5.37 4.96
N ASP A 55 0.68 -6.08 6.04
CA ASP A 55 0.72 -7.54 6.10
C ASP A 55 -0.29 -8.16 5.11
N ASP A 56 -1.46 -7.56 4.97
CA ASP A 56 -2.47 -7.99 3.99
C ASP A 56 -2.06 -7.70 2.54
N ILE A 57 -1.40 -6.56 2.28
CA ILE A 57 -0.81 -6.25 0.97
C ILE A 57 0.22 -7.33 0.62
N GLU A 58 1.15 -7.62 1.53
CA GLU A 58 2.17 -8.65 1.35
C GLU A 58 1.54 -10.02 1.08
N GLY A 59 0.53 -10.39 1.86
CA GLY A 59 -0.23 -11.62 1.66
C GLY A 59 -0.92 -11.69 0.29
N ALA A 60 -1.52 -10.59 -0.17
CA ALA A 60 -2.15 -10.51 -1.49
C ALA A 60 -1.10 -10.63 -2.61
N CYS A 61 0.05 -9.94 -2.50
CA CYS A 61 1.15 -10.05 -3.46
C CYS A 61 1.67 -11.49 -3.57
N ARG A 62 1.85 -12.19 -2.43
CA ARG A 62 2.27 -13.60 -2.42
C ARG A 62 1.31 -14.53 -3.15
N ARG A 63 0.01 -14.25 -3.11
CA ARG A 63 -1.01 -15.02 -3.83
C ARG A 63 -1.16 -14.60 -5.29
N GLY A 64 -0.43 -13.57 -5.75
CA GLY A 64 -0.61 -12.98 -7.07
C GLY A 64 -1.91 -12.17 -7.22
N ASP A 65 -2.60 -11.88 -6.11
CA ASP A 65 -3.81 -11.05 -6.11
C ASP A 65 -3.45 -9.55 -6.08
N THR A 66 -2.92 -9.11 -7.20
CA THR A 66 -2.42 -7.75 -7.37
C THR A 66 -3.54 -6.70 -7.30
N ARG A 67 -4.79 -7.07 -7.64
CA ARG A 67 -5.94 -6.17 -7.53
C ARG A 67 -6.27 -5.86 -6.07
N THR A 68 -6.32 -6.88 -5.23
CA THR A 68 -6.53 -6.70 -3.78
C THR A 68 -5.37 -5.92 -3.16
N ALA A 69 -4.12 -6.22 -3.55
CA ALA A 69 -2.96 -5.49 -3.07
C ALA A 69 -3.04 -3.99 -3.42
N ALA A 70 -3.43 -3.64 -4.65
CA ALA A 70 -3.59 -2.25 -5.07
C ALA A 70 -4.72 -1.54 -4.31
N GLY A 71 -5.86 -2.20 -4.11
CA GLY A 71 -6.98 -1.64 -3.32
C GLY A 71 -6.58 -1.36 -1.86
N LEU A 72 -5.87 -2.30 -1.23
CA LEU A 72 -5.32 -2.12 0.12
C LEU A 72 -4.28 -0.99 0.16
N GLY A 73 -3.49 -0.85 -0.90
CA GLY A 73 -2.54 0.25 -1.03
C GLY A 73 -3.20 1.63 -1.05
N LEU A 74 -4.34 1.78 -1.75
CA LEU A 74 -5.13 3.01 -1.71
C LEU A 74 -5.71 3.28 -0.32
N ALA A 75 -6.24 2.25 0.35
CA ALA A 75 -6.74 2.37 1.72
C ALA A 75 -5.63 2.80 2.69
N LEU A 76 -4.42 2.24 2.54
CA LEU A 76 -3.25 2.61 3.31
C LEU A 76 -2.82 4.06 3.05
N HIS A 77 -2.82 4.46 1.77
CA HIS A 77 -2.49 5.83 1.39
C HIS A 77 -3.40 6.84 2.07
N HIS A 78 -4.71 6.69 1.93
CA HIS A 78 -5.69 7.57 2.57
C HIS A 78 -5.55 7.57 4.11
N PHE A 79 -5.22 6.41 4.69
CA PHE A 79 -4.98 6.32 6.14
C PHE A 79 -3.75 7.13 6.57
N VAL A 80 -2.64 7.00 5.85
CA VAL A 80 -1.40 7.72 6.16
C VAL A 80 -1.59 9.23 5.94
N GLU A 81 -2.28 9.65 4.87
CA GLU A 81 -2.57 11.08 4.63
C GLU A 81 -3.43 11.70 5.74
N ALA A 82 -4.47 10.97 6.19
CA ALA A 82 -5.33 11.45 7.28
C ALA A 82 -4.59 11.54 8.62
N HIS A 83 -3.48 10.79 8.77
CA HIS A 83 -2.71 10.67 10.00
C HIS A 83 -1.22 10.97 9.78
N LEU A 84 -0.90 12.09 9.12
CA LEU A 84 0.48 12.51 8.77
C LEU A 84 1.46 12.61 9.95
N ASP A 85 0.96 12.63 11.17
CA ASP A 85 1.77 12.55 12.38
C ASP A 85 2.49 11.21 12.56
N LEU A 86 2.01 10.14 11.88
CA LEU A 86 2.66 8.83 11.92
C LEU A 86 4.09 8.84 11.35
N ASP A 87 4.31 9.61 10.29
CA ASP A 87 5.62 9.70 9.65
C ASP A 87 6.62 10.55 10.47
N ARG A 88 6.10 11.47 11.29
CA ARG A 88 6.92 12.30 12.19
C ARG A 88 7.27 11.58 13.49
N GLN A 89 6.42 10.70 13.99
CA GLN A 89 6.63 9.95 15.23
C GLN A 89 7.51 8.72 15.03
N GLY A 90 7.63 8.22 13.80
CA GLY A 90 8.57 7.16 13.45
C GLY A 90 10.05 7.58 13.57
N ALA A 91 10.32 8.87 13.81
CA ALA A 91 11.66 9.40 14.10
C ALA A 91 11.94 9.57 15.60
N ALA A 92 10.98 9.33 16.48
CA ALA A 92 11.13 9.43 17.94
C ALA A 92 11.29 8.03 18.56
N GLU A 93 12.26 7.93 19.45
CA GLU A 93 12.84 6.76 20.11
C GLU A 93 11.90 5.59 20.46
N PRO A 94 12.41 4.33 20.45
CA PRO A 94 11.67 3.17 20.89
C PRO A 94 11.37 3.25 22.39
N ASP A 95 10.08 3.20 22.74
CA ASP A 95 9.66 2.98 24.12
C ASP A 95 10.29 1.70 24.65
N ARG A 96 11.25 1.87 25.54
CA ARG A 96 11.84 0.78 26.33
C ARG A 96 10.89 0.44 27.45
N GLU A 97 9.86 -0.36 27.19
CA GLU A 97 9.33 -1.26 28.22
C GLU A 97 8.21 -2.15 27.66
N GLY A 98 8.48 -3.45 27.63
CA GLY A 98 7.48 -4.47 27.75
C GLY A 98 6.97 -5.16 26.52
N SER A 99 7.53 -6.30 26.26
CA SER A 99 7.07 -7.40 25.39
C SER A 99 7.94 -7.59 24.14
N GLY A 100 8.69 -8.70 24.15
CA GLY A 100 9.69 -9.12 23.15
C GLY A 100 9.18 -9.41 21.74
N VAL A 101 8.44 -8.49 21.16
CA VAL A 101 8.30 -8.33 19.72
C VAL A 101 9.17 -7.13 19.38
N GLN A 102 10.35 -7.39 18.83
CA GLN A 102 11.14 -6.34 18.23
C GLN A 102 10.23 -5.58 17.29
N ASP A 103 9.90 -4.33 17.63
CA ASP A 103 9.37 -3.35 16.70
C ASP A 103 10.42 -3.16 15.63
N VAL A 104 10.36 -4.00 14.60
CA VAL A 104 11.15 -3.83 13.40
C VAL A 104 10.58 -2.59 12.73
N TRP A 105 11.20 -1.49 13.05
CA TRP A 105 11.07 -0.25 12.32
C TRP A 105 11.39 -0.57 10.86
N ILE A 106 10.39 -0.67 10.03
CA ILE A 106 10.61 -0.91 8.61
C ILE A 106 11.06 0.43 8.05
N ALA A 107 12.37 0.60 7.96
CA ALA A 107 12.92 1.70 7.19
C ALA A 107 12.33 1.65 5.78
N PRO A 108 12.02 2.78 5.13
CA PRO A 108 11.36 2.83 3.82
C PRO A 108 12.04 2.01 2.72
N TYR A 109 13.30 1.61 2.93
CA TYR A 109 14.11 0.81 2.00
C TYR A 109 14.14 -0.69 2.29
N ASP A 110 13.69 -1.13 3.47
CA ASP A 110 13.79 -2.54 3.89
C ASP A 110 12.63 -3.41 3.37
N ASP A 111 11.54 -2.78 2.93
CA ASP A 111 10.33 -3.51 2.47
C ASP A 111 10.56 -4.24 1.15
N GLY A 112 11.43 -3.72 0.28
CA GLY A 112 11.81 -4.39 -0.97
C GLY A 112 12.58 -5.69 -0.70
N ASP A 113 13.55 -5.65 0.21
CA ASP A 113 14.34 -6.81 0.60
C ASP A 113 13.54 -7.82 1.42
N ARG A 114 12.60 -7.34 2.23
CA ARG A 114 11.65 -8.19 2.96
C ARG A 114 10.73 -8.92 1.99
N LEU A 115 10.16 -8.20 1.02
CA LEU A 115 9.28 -8.77 0.00
C LEU A 115 10.02 -9.80 -0.85
N GLN A 116 11.26 -9.53 -1.26
CA GLN A 116 12.11 -10.48 -1.98
C GLN A 116 12.31 -11.77 -1.20
N ARG A 117 12.66 -11.67 0.07
CA ARG A 117 12.87 -12.84 0.95
C ARG A 117 11.57 -13.63 1.16
N THR A 118 10.45 -12.93 1.34
CA THR A 118 9.15 -13.57 1.60
C THR A 118 8.56 -14.23 0.36
N LEU A 119 8.74 -13.63 -0.81
CA LEU A 119 8.20 -14.15 -2.07
C LEU A 119 9.11 -15.18 -2.73
N GLY A 120 10.34 -15.38 -2.25
CA GLY A 120 11.33 -16.26 -2.90
C GLY A 120 11.66 -15.81 -4.33
N LEU A 121 11.44 -14.53 -4.64
CA LEU A 121 11.70 -13.99 -5.98
C LEU A 121 13.18 -13.68 -6.17
N ASP A 122 13.67 -13.88 -7.40
CA ASP A 122 15.01 -13.46 -7.78
C ASP A 122 15.13 -11.93 -7.66
N ALA A 123 16.07 -11.48 -6.84
CA ALA A 123 16.32 -10.07 -6.58
C ALA A 123 16.61 -9.27 -7.86
N ALA A 124 17.29 -9.88 -8.84
CA ALA A 124 17.56 -9.24 -10.13
C ALA A 124 16.26 -9.03 -10.92
N LEU A 125 15.37 -10.02 -10.93
CA LEU A 125 14.08 -9.93 -11.61
C LEU A 125 13.15 -8.88 -10.99
N VAL A 126 13.10 -8.80 -9.65
CA VAL A 126 12.31 -7.77 -8.96
C VAL A 126 12.86 -6.38 -9.26
N ARG A 127 14.17 -6.22 -9.21
CA ARG A 127 14.82 -4.94 -9.52
C ARG A 127 14.57 -4.52 -10.98
N GLU A 128 14.68 -5.45 -11.94
CA GLU A 128 14.34 -5.16 -13.34
C GLU A 128 12.87 -4.70 -13.47
N ARG A 129 11.95 -5.35 -12.81
CA ARG A 129 10.53 -4.97 -12.86
C ARG A 129 10.28 -3.59 -12.30
N VAL A 130 10.90 -3.25 -11.17
CA VAL A 130 10.75 -1.95 -10.53
C VAL A 130 11.50 -0.86 -11.32
N ASP A 131 12.78 -1.06 -11.60
CA ASP A 131 13.61 -0.02 -12.20
C ASP A 131 13.29 0.23 -13.68
N VAL A 132 12.77 -0.76 -14.40
CA VAL A 132 12.46 -0.62 -15.83
C VAL A 132 10.96 -0.40 -16.05
N TYR A 133 10.11 -1.34 -15.60
CA TYR A 133 8.69 -1.27 -15.95
C TYR A 133 7.92 -0.26 -15.12
N LEU A 134 8.14 -0.20 -13.80
CA LEU A 134 7.47 0.79 -12.97
C LEU A 134 7.95 2.21 -13.32
N ALA A 135 9.25 2.41 -13.49
CA ALA A 135 9.78 3.71 -13.89
C ALA A 135 9.21 4.18 -15.24
N ALA A 136 9.14 3.30 -16.22
CA ALA A 136 8.53 3.62 -17.53
C ALA A 136 7.03 3.90 -17.42
N MET A 137 6.32 3.18 -16.54
CA MET A 137 4.91 3.41 -16.29
C MET A 137 4.70 4.76 -15.60
N LEU A 138 5.44 5.08 -14.54
CA LEU A 138 5.40 6.39 -13.87
C LEU A 138 5.64 7.53 -14.85
N HIS A 139 6.65 7.39 -15.72
CA HIS A 139 6.94 8.38 -16.76
C HIS A 139 5.77 8.59 -17.72
N ARG A 140 5.01 7.54 -18.05
CA ARG A 140 3.78 7.65 -18.88
C ARG A 140 2.69 8.47 -18.20
N PHE A 141 2.68 8.48 -16.85
CA PHE A 141 1.77 9.31 -16.03
C PHE A 141 2.39 10.67 -15.63
N GLY A 142 3.48 11.08 -16.30
CA GLY A 142 4.11 12.38 -16.09
C GLY A 142 4.98 12.52 -14.86
N LEU A 143 5.38 11.39 -14.24
CA LEU A 143 6.20 11.37 -13.04
C LEU A 143 7.53 10.67 -13.30
N ASP A 144 8.61 11.23 -12.78
CA ASP A 144 9.85 10.50 -12.60
C ASP A 144 9.87 9.76 -11.27
N THR A 145 10.69 8.72 -11.18
CA THR A 145 10.74 7.83 -10.02
C THR A 145 11.18 8.56 -8.74
N THR A 146 12.06 9.56 -8.87
CA THR A 146 12.57 10.32 -7.71
C THR A 146 11.48 11.19 -7.13
N SER A 147 10.83 12.00 -7.96
CA SER A 147 9.69 12.83 -7.57
C SER A 147 8.54 11.99 -7.00
N ALA A 148 8.27 10.81 -7.58
CA ALA A 148 7.26 9.89 -7.07
C ALA A 148 7.60 9.41 -5.64
N ARG A 149 8.85 9.01 -5.40
CA ARG A 149 9.30 8.56 -4.06
C ARG A 149 9.29 9.68 -3.02
N GLU A 150 9.59 10.91 -3.43
CA GLU A 150 9.60 12.06 -2.52
C GLU A 150 8.19 12.53 -2.16
N ARG A 151 7.33 12.70 -3.16
CA ARG A 151 5.98 13.28 -2.97
C ARG A 151 4.94 12.26 -2.56
N PHE A 152 5.08 11.00 -3.01
CA PHE A 152 4.09 9.93 -2.86
C PHE A 152 4.74 8.64 -2.34
N ARG A 153 5.50 8.76 -1.25
CA ARG A 153 6.31 7.66 -0.70
C ARG A 153 5.54 6.35 -0.52
N THR A 154 4.40 6.41 0.17
CA THR A 154 3.61 5.21 0.49
C THR A 154 3.04 4.56 -0.77
N GLN A 155 2.50 5.37 -1.71
CA GLN A 155 1.95 4.86 -2.96
C GLN A 155 3.04 4.23 -3.82
N THR A 156 4.19 4.88 -3.92
CA THR A 156 5.31 4.37 -4.71
C THR A 156 5.83 3.06 -4.13
N GLN A 157 5.92 2.95 -2.81
CA GLN A 157 6.31 1.72 -2.13
C GLN A 157 5.33 0.57 -2.43
N VAL A 158 4.02 0.81 -2.35
CA VAL A 158 3.01 -0.19 -2.73
C VAL A 158 3.11 -0.56 -4.20
N ALA A 159 3.34 0.44 -5.08
CA ALA A 159 3.51 0.20 -6.50
C ALA A 159 4.75 -0.65 -6.81
N GLU A 160 5.86 -0.42 -6.10
CA GLU A 160 7.07 -1.24 -6.19
C GLU A 160 6.81 -2.69 -5.76
N MET A 161 6.10 -2.90 -4.65
CA MET A 161 5.71 -4.24 -4.18
C MET A 161 4.84 -4.97 -5.22
N CYS A 162 3.78 -4.33 -5.71
CA CYS A 162 2.90 -4.90 -6.72
C CYS A 162 3.64 -5.18 -8.03
N CYS A 163 4.52 -4.28 -8.48
CA CYS A 163 5.28 -4.45 -9.70
C CYS A 163 6.29 -5.59 -9.58
N GLY A 164 6.98 -5.70 -8.45
CA GLY A 164 7.91 -6.79 -8.17
C GLY A 164 7.26 -8.18 -8.25
N ALA A 165 6.05 -8.32 -7.74
CA ALA A 165 5.28 -9.56 -7.75
C ALA A 165 4.45 -9.78 -9.05
N CYS A 166 4.39 -8.79 -9.95
CA CYS A 166 3.47 -8.81 -11.10
C CYS A 166 3.79 -9.92 -12.11
N THR A 167 2.77 -10.64 -12.55
CA THR A 167 2.86 -11.68 -13.58
C THR A 167 2.57 -11.16 -15.00
N GLU A 168 2.02 -9.94 -15.13
CA GLU A 168 1.54 -9.36 -16.40
C GLU A 168 2.62 -8.60 -17.18
N THR A 169 3.89 -8.92 -16.96
CA THR A 169 5.03 -8.21 -17.59
C THR A 169 4.98 -8.22 -19.12
N GLY A 170 4.44 -9.28 -19.73
CA GLY A 170 4.30 -9.37 -21.19
C GLY A 170 3.30 -8.33 -21.76
N ARG A 171 2.18 -8.11 -21.06
CA ARG A 171 1.18 -7.09 -21.45
C ARG A 171 1.71 -5.68 -21.19
N CYS A 172 2.38 -5.49 -20.04
CA CYS A 172 3.04 -4.25 -19.69
C CYS A 172 4.09 -3.85 -20.73
N ARG A 173 4.95 -4.76 -21.15
CA ARG A 173 5.96 -4.53 -22.18
C ARG A 173 5.34 -4.11 -23.52
N ARG A 174 4.26 -4.76 -23.95
CA ARG A 174 3.55 -4.38 -25.19
C ARG A 174 2.97 -2.97 -25.13
N PHE A 175 2.34 -2.64 -23.99
CA PHE A 175 1.81 -1.29 -23.76
C PHE A 175 2.91 -0.23 -23.77
N LEU A 176 4.00 -0.45 -23.02
CA LEU A 176 5.12 0.50 -22.94
C LEU A 176 5.82 0.69 -24.30
N ALA A 177 5.89 -0.36 -25.12
CA ALA A 177 6.42 -0.30 -26.47
C ALA A 177 5.49 0.42 -27.47
N GLY A 178 4.27 0.78 -27.06
CA GLY A 178 3.30 1.45 -27.94
C GLY A 178 2.79 0.57 -29.09
N LEU A 179 2.77 -0.76 -28.92
CA LEU A 179 2.35 -1.68 -29.97
C LEU A 179 0.84 -1.54 -30.23
N ALA A 180 0.47 -1.62 -31.52
CA ALA A 180 -0.94 -1.57 -31.93
C ALA A 180 -1.74 -2.69 -31.25
N GLY A 181 -2.93 -2.36 -30.73
CA GLY A 181 -3.78 -3.31 -29.99
C GLY A 181 -3.33 -3.56 -28.55
N ALA A 182 -2.38 -2.80 -28.02
CA ALA A 182 -2.05 -2.87 -26.60
C ALA A 182 -3.25 -2.44 -25.75
N GLU A 183 -3.55 -3.22 -24.73
CA GLU A 183 -4.63 -2.95 -23.80
C GLU A 183 -4.29 -1.75 -22.90
N SER A 184 -5.33 -1.06 -22.40
CA SER A 184 -5.16 -0.01 -21.38
C SER A 184 -4.55 -0.60 -20.11
N PRO A 185 -3.68 0.16 -19.39
CA PRO A 185 -3.12 -0.27 -18.11
C PRO A 185 -4.19 -0.73 -17.11
N SER A 186 -5.37 -0.12 -17.10
CA SER A 186 -6.49 -0.51 -16.24
C SER A 186 -6.96 -1.97 -16.45
N ALA A 187 -6.67 -2.56 -17.60
CA ALA A 187 -7.06 -3.94 -17.91
C ALA A 187 -6.08 -4.99 -17.39
N PHE A 188 -4.82 -4.63 -17.08
CA PHE A 188 -3.80 -5.60 -16.69
C PHE A 188 -2.88 -5.13 -15.56
N CYS A 189 -2.65 -3.83 -15.42
CA CYS A 189 -1.70 -3.31 -14.44
C CYS A 189 -2.35 -3.21 -13.07
N PRO A 190 -1.83 -3.92 -12.05
CA PRO A 190 -2.37 -3.83 -10.70
C PRO A 190 -2.19 -2.44 -10.09
N ASN A 191 -1.20 -1.68 -10.58
CA ASN A 191 -0.90 -0.33 -10.11
C ASN A 191 -1.73 0.75 -10.80
N ALA A 192 -2.51 0.44 -11.83
CA ALA A 192 -3.29 1.46 -12.54
C ALA A 192 -4.16 2.31 -11.59
N PRO A 193 -4.90 1.75 -10.62
CA PRO A 193 -5.67 2.56 -9.68
C PRO A 193 -4.81 3.46 -8.78
N LEU A 194 -3.60 3.02 -8.43
CA LEU A 194 -2.65 3.79 -7.63
C LEU A 194 -2.04 4.93 -8.44
N LEU A 195 -1.80 4.71 -9.74
CA LEU A 195 -1.20 5.69 -10.63
C LEU A 195 -2.21 6.77 -11.05
N ASP A 196 -3.48 6.40 -11.25
CA ASP A 196 -4.52 7.33 -11.70
C ASP A 196 -5.03 8.26 -10.58
N ALA A 197 -5.13 7.78 -9.34
CA ALA A 197 -5.78 8.52 -8.27
C ALA A 197 -4.87 9.57 -7.58
N PRO A 198 -3.64 9.25 -7.16
CA PRO A 198 -2.84 10.15 -6.32
C PRO A 198 -1.90 11.07 -7.09
N PHE A 199 -1.54 10.71 -8.32
CA PHE A 199 -0.59 11.49 -9.12
C PHE A 199 -1.26 12.59 -9.95
N LEU A 200 -2.60 12.60 -10.01
CA LEU A 200 -3.41 13.61 -10.70
C LEU A 200 -4.01 14.64 -9.75
N GLY A 201 -3.55 14.71 -8.50
CA GLY A 201 -3.98 15.74 -7.55
C GLY A 201 -3.71 17.15 -8.10
N PRO A 202 -4.52 18.15 -7.70
CA PRO A 202 -4.41 19.51 -8.25
C PRO A 202 -3.01 20.07 -8.00
N GLU A 203 -2.49 20.73 -9.06
CA GLU A 203 -1.30 21.57 -9.01
C GLU A 203 -1.42 22.68 -7.96
#